data_1dca09aaccdd7db298f64f0f73db2e4f
#
_entry.id   1dca09aaccdd7db298f64f0f73db2e4f
#
_cell.length_a   1.000
_cell.length_b   1.000
_cell.length_c   1.000
_cell.angle_alpha   90.00
_cell.angle_beta   90.00
_cell.angle_gamma   90.00
#
_symmetry.space_group_name_H-M   'P 1'
#
loop_
_entity.id
_entity.type
_entity.pdbx_description
1 polymer ?
#
loop_
_entity_poly.entity_id
_entity_poly.type
_entity_poly.pdbx_seq_one_letter_code
_entity_poly.pdbx_strand_id
1 'polypeptide(L)'
;TLNRVASSKYPNDVCSVVLQENKDGCQFSWWCDGKSDHPREHNSLRTSKALAELMLKEGRYITVIGDGATHYHSNDVYPYWADDLDKIRRIGKHIFYKTKDNDVWLRPLPRPKSITELKR
;
A
#
# COMPACT_ATOMS: atom_id res chain seq x y z
N THR A 1 0.56 -0.74 1.11
CA THR A 1 1.10 0.51 1.66
C THR A 1 1.96 0.26 2.90
N LEU A 2 1.45 -0.43 3.89
CA LEU A 2 2.20 -0.67 5.13
C LEU A 2 3.45 -1.51 4.90
N ASN A 3 3.42 -2.45 3.97
CA ASN A 3 4.62 -3.21 3.60
C ASN A 3 5.69 -2.30 2.99
N ARG A 4 5.28 -1.30 2.21
CA ARG A 4 6.23 -0.30 1.70
C ARG A 4 6.83 0.54 2.82
N VAL A 5 6.01 0.96 3.77
CA VAL A 5 6.51 1.71 4.94
C VAL A 5 7.55 0.91 5.71
N ALA A 6 7.33 -0.40 5.84
CA ALA A 6 8.26 -1.29 6.51
C ALA A 6 9.52 -1.61 5.70
N SER A 7 9.50 -1.43 4.39
CA SER A 7 10.62 -1.75 3.50
C SER A 7 11.64 -0.62 3.48
N SER A 8 12.93 -0.99 3.51
CA SER A 8 14.02 -0.02 3.39
C SER A 8 14.10 0.68 2.04
N LYS A 9 13.40 0.18 1.03
CA LYS A 9 13.37 0.74 -0.33
C LYS A 9 12.38 1.90 -0.50
N TYR A 10 11.51 2.13 0.47
CA TYR A 10 10.42 3.09 0.36
C TYR A 10 10.47 4.11 1.49
N PRO A 11 9.73 5.23 1.36
CA PRO A 11 9.61 6.17 2.48
C PRO A 11 9.08 5.49 3.73
N ASN A 12 9.39 6.06 4.88
CA ASN A 12 9.12 5.43 6.18
C ASN A 12 7.81 5.90 6.85
N ASP A 13 6.93 6.53 6.10
CA ASP A 13 5.61 6.91 6.60
C ASP A 13 4.55 6.73 5.51
N VAL A 14 3.30 6.57 5.94
CA VAL A 14 2.18 6.24 5.05
C VAL A 14 1.94 7.35 4.03
N CYS A 15 1.91 8.60 4.45
CA CYS A 15 1.63 9.70 3.53
C CYS A 15 2.70 9.83 2.46
N SER A 16 3.98 9.71 2.83
CA SER A 16 5.07 9.77 1.87
C SER A 16 5.03 8.62 0.86
N VAL A 17 4.62 7.42 1.31
CA VAL A 17 4.44 6.28 0.40
C VAL A 17 3.29 6.55 -0.57
N VAL A 18 2.14 7.01 -0.07
CA VAL A 18 0.95 7.24 -0.89
C VAL A 18 1.18 8.35 -1.92
N LEU A 19 1.91 9.38 -1.54
CA LEU A 19 2.14 10.55 -2.41
C LEU A 19 3.40 10.40 -3.27
N GLN A 20 4.08 9.29 -3.19
CA GLN A 20 5.32 9.07 -3.92
C GLN A 20 5.09 9.10 -5.43
N GLU A 21 5.91 9.87 -6.12
CA GLU A 21 5.89 9.94 -7.58
C GLU A 21 7.31 9.90 -8.13
N ASN A 22 7.43 9.46 -9.36
CA ASN A 22 8.69 9.44 -10.09
C ASN A 22 8.47 10.01 -11.49
N LYS A 23 9.48 9.93 -12.36
CA LYS A 23 9.39 10.46 -13.72
C LYS A 23 8.28 9.83 -14.57
N ASP A 24 7.83 8.63 -14.20
CA ASP A 24 6.79 7.90 -14.92
C ASP A 24 5.38 8.16 -14.36
N GLY A 25 5.27 8.92 -13.28
CA GLY A 25 4.00 9.29 -12.65
C GLY A 25 3.90 8.91 -11.18
N CYS A 26 2.69 8.95 -10.65
CA CYS A 26 2.41 8.61 -9.26
C CYS A 26 2.39 7.11 -9.05
N GLN A 27 2.92 6.65 -7.92
CA GLN A 27 2.86 5.23 -7.54
C GLN A 27 1.42 4.76 -7.35
N PHE A 28 0.57 5.63 -6.82
CA PHE A 28 -0.87 5.42 -6.78
C PHE A 28 -1.51 6.31 -7.84
N SER A 29 -1.99 5.69 -8.91
CA SER A 29 -2.50 6.41 -10.08
C SER A 29 -3.67 7.35 -9.76
N TRP A 30 -4.50 6.99 -8.78
CA TRP A 30 -5.64 7.82 -8.38
C TRP A 30 -5.22 9.17 -7.80
N TRP A 31 -4.01 9.27 -7.27
CA TRP A 31 -3.49 10.55 -6.74
C TRP A 31 -3.26 11.58 -7.85
N CYS A 32 -2.90 11.11 -9.05
CA CYS A 32 -2.53 11.96 -10.20
C CYS A 32 -3.56 11.98 -11.33
N ASP A 33 -4.74 11.37 -11.14
CA ASP A 33 -5.70 11.22 -12.23
C ASP A 33 -6.59 12.46 -12.46
N GLY A 34 -6.44 13.51 -11.64
CA GLY A 34 -7.23 14.73 -11.75
C GLY A 34 -8.66 14.61 -11.26
N LYS A 35 -9.05 13.45 -10.74
CA LYS A 35 -10.39 13.22 -10.21
C LYS A 35 -10.42 13.46 -8.71
N SER A 36 -11.64 13.68 -8.18
CA SER A 36 -11.81 13.84 -6.73
C SER A 36 -11.43 12.56 -5.98
N ASP A 37 -10.68 12.71 -4.89
CA ASP A 37 -10.32 11.62 -4.00
C ASP A 37 -11.27 11.49 -2.80
N HIS A 38 -12.38 12.24 -2.82
CA HIS A 38 -13.40 12.15 -1.78
C HIS A 38 -14.29 10.94 -2.01
N PRO A 39 -14.29 9.96 -1.10
CA PRO A 39 -15.14 8.77 -1.25
C PRO A 39 -16.62 9.14 -1.17
N ARG A 40 -17.41 8.53 -2.05
CA ARG A 40 -18.87 8.74 -2.11
C ARG A 40 -19.66 7.61 -1.48
N GLU A 41 -19.06 6.43 -1.38
CA GLU A 41 -19.70 5.26 -0.78
C GLU A 41 -19.44 5.25 0.73
N HIS A 42 -20.45 5.66 1.49
CA HIS A 42 -20.32 5.86 2.94
C HIS A 42 -20.05 4.57 3.72
N ASN A 43 -20.66 3.46 3.33
CA ASN A 43 -20.46 2.18 4.05
C ASN A 43 -19.05 1.65 3.83
N SER A 44 -18.56 1.67 2.61
CA SER A 44 -17.19 1.24 2.28
C SER A 44 -16.16 2.14 2.95
N LEU A 45 -16.42 3.45 2.97
CA LEU A 45 -15.52 4.41 3.63
C LEU A 45 -15.45 4.13 5.14
N ARG A 46 -16.58 3.88 5.79
CA ARG A 46 -16.63 3.58 7.22
C ARG A 46 -15.84 2.32 7.55
N THR A 47 -16.05 1.26 6.79
CA THR A 47 -15.33 -0.01 6.97
C THR A 47 -13.84 0.16 6.74
N SER A 48 -13.45 0.88 5.70
CA SER A 48 -12.03 1.11 5.38
C SER A 48 -11.34 1.94 6.46
N LYS A 49 -12.00 2.98 6.98
CA LYS A 49 -11.47 3.78 8.08
C LYS A 49 -11.27 2.96 9.34
N ALA A 50 -12.26 2.13 9.71
CA ALA A 50 -12.17 1.28 10.89
C ALA A 50 -11.00 0.30 10.77
N LEU A 51 -10.83 -0.30 9.59
CA LEU A 51 -9.74 -1.23 9.33
C LEU A 51 -8.38 -0.53 9.39
N ALA A 52 -8.27 0.64 8.78
CA ALA A 52 -7.03 1.42 8.78
C ALA A 52 -6.64 1.83 10.21
N GLU A 53 -7.59 2.29 11.01
CA GLU A 53 -7.35 2.64 12.40
C GLU A 53 -6.87 1.44 13.22
N LEU A 54 -7.50 0.29 13.02
CA LEU A 54 -7.09 -0.94 13.71
C LEU A 54 -5.66 -1.34 13.36
N MET A 55 -5.33 -1.36 12.07
CA MET A 55 -4.01 -1.76 11.60
C MET A 55 -2.92 -0.82 12.10
N LEU A 56 -3.15 0.48 12.04
CA LEU A 56 -2.17 1.48 12.45
C LEU A 56 -2.03 1.53 13.98
N LYS A 57 -3.12 1.43 14.70
CA LYS A 57 -3.13 1.46 16.16
C LYS A 57 -2.43 0.26 16.77
N GLU A 58 -2.70 -0.94 16.25
CA GLU A 58 -2.10 -2.18 16.77
C GLU A 58 -0.67 -2.37 16.31
N GLY A 59 -0.21 -1.63 15.31
CA GLY A 59 1.11 -1.82 14.74
C GLY A 59 1.28 -3.17 14.07
N ARG A 60 0.15 -3.82 13.70
CA ARG A 60 0.12 -5.09 12.99
C ARG A 60 -0.70 -4.95 11.74
N TYR A 61 -0.39 -5.78 10.74
CA TYR A 61 -1.24 -5.90 9.57
C TYR A 61 -1.80 -7.30 9.48
N ILE A 62 -2.97 -7.37 8.88
CA ILE A 62 -3.58 -8.64 8.54
C ILE A 62 -2.83 -9.16 7.31
N THR A 63 -2.09 -10.24 7.49
CA THR A 63 -1.23 -10.81 6.45
C THR A 63 -2.01 -11.72 5.50
N VAL A 64 -3.14 -11.24 4.98
CA VAL A 64 -3.90 -11.99 3.98
C VAL A 64 -3.16 -12.06 2.66
N ILE A 65 -2.41 -11.04 2.34
CA ILE A 65 -1.72 -10.89 1.05
C ILE A 65 -0.35 -11.58 1.06
N GLY A 66 0.10 -12.05 2.22
CA GLY A 66 1.43 -12.64 2.36
C GLY A 66 2.48 -11.60 2.69
N ASP A 67 3.65 -12.08 3.09
CA ASP A 67 4.70 -11.24 3.61
C ASP A 67 5.40 -10.45 2.52
N GLY A 68 5.47 -9.14 2.72
CA GLY A 68 6.29 -8.27 1.88
C GLY A 68 5.66 -7.82 0.57
N ALA A 69 4.36 -8.05 0.34
CA ALA A 69 3.70 -7.56 -0.87
C ALA A 69 3.78 -6.04 -0.97
N THR A 70 4.37 -5.53 -2.04
CA THR A 70 4.56 -4.10 -2.29
C THR A 70 3.93 -3.61 -3.59
N HIS A 71 3.55 -4.53 -4.48
CA HIS A 71 2.98 -4.23 -5.79
C HIS A 71 1.76 -5.07 -6.06
N TYR A 72 0.83 -4.50 -6.79
CA TYR A 72 -0.30 -5.25 -7.31
C TYR A 72 -0.79 -4.64 -8.62
N HIS A 73 -1.49 -5.44 -9.41
CA HIS A 73 -2.19 -4.98 -10.58
C HIS A 73 -3.47 -5.80 -10.79
N SER A 74 -4.39 -5.25 -11.57
CA SER A 74 -5.59 -5.95 -11.98
C SER A 74 -5.22 -7.06 -12.97
N ASN A 75 -5.97 -8.16 -12.95
CA ASN A 75 -5.69 -9.32 -13.83
C ASN A 75 -5.96 -9.05 -15.31
N ASP A 76 -6.56 -7.92 -15.67
CA ASP A 76 -6.81 -7.52 -17.06
C ASP A 76 -5.69 -6.67 -17.65
N VAL A 77 -4.64 -6.39 -16.90
CA VAL A 77 -3.44 -5.70 -17.37
C VAL A 77 -2.19 -6.52 -17.04
N TYR A 78 -1.11 -6.26 -17.76
CA TYR A 78 0.18 -6.89 -17.47
C TYR A 78 1.27 -5.80 -17.51
N PRO A 79 1.57 -5.17 -16.37
CA PRO A 79 2.54 -4.09 -16.34
C PRO A 79 3.96 -4.58 -16.59
N TYR A 80 4.80 -3.68 -17.11
CA TYR A 80 6.18 -4.01 -17.49
C TYR A 80 7.01 -4.53 -16.31
N TRP A 81 6.71 -4.11 -15.09
CA TRP A 81 7.47 -4.49 -13.91
C TRP A 81 7.11 -5.89 -13.36
N ALA A 82 6.03 -6.50 -13.85
CA ALA A 82 5.53 -7.76 -13.28
C ALA A 82 6.54 -8.91 -13.40
N ASP A 83 7.31 -8.95 -14.49
CA ASP A 83 8.32 -10.00 -14.69
C ASP A 83 9.55 -9.82 -13.82
N ASP A 84 9.77 -8.61 -13.29
CA ASP A 84 10.93 -8.30 -12.45
C ASP A 84 10.68 -8.57 -10.96
N LEU A 85 9.47 -8.97 -10.61
CA LEU A 85 9.06 -9.19 -9.23
C LEU A 85 8.63 -10.64 -9.01
N ASP A 86 8.65 -11.06 -7.74
CA ASP A 86 8.14 -12.37 -7.35
C ASP A 86 6.64 -12.31 -7.10
N LYS A 87 5.89 -13.11 -7.85
CA LYS A 87 4.45 -13.23 -7.66
C LYS A 87 4.16 -13.96 -6.36
N ILE A 88 3.28 -13.39 -5.53
CA ILE A 88 2.87 -13.99 -4.26
C ILE A 88 1.58 -14.77 -4.45
N ARG A 89 0.50 -14.09 -4.82
CA ARG A 89 -0.81 -14.71 -5.01
C ARG A 89 -1.77 -13.79 -5.74
N ARG A 90 -2.86 -14.38 -6.18
CA ARG A 90 -4.02 -13.65 -6.70
C ARG A 90 -5.11 -13.65 -5.64
N ILE A 91 -5.72 -12.48 -5.42
CA ILE A 91 -6.90 -12.31 -4.56
C ILE A 91 -7.95 -11.58 -5.40
N GLY A 92 -9.06 -12.24 -5.70
CA GLY A 92 -10.07 -11.67 -6.58
C GLY A 92 -9.49 -11.34 -7.94
N LYS A 93 -9.60 -10.10 -8.35
CA LYS A 93 -9.05 -9.61 -9.63
C LYS A 93 -7.65 -9.02 -9.52
N HIS A 94 -7.04 -9.06 -8.35
CA HIS A 94 -5.74 -8.45 -8.11
C HIS A 94 -4.64 -9.51 -7.93
N ILE A 95 -3.49 -9.26 -8.52
CA ILE A 95 -2.30 -10.10 -8.42
C ILE A 95 -1.24 -9.32 -7.66
N PHE A 96 -0.69 -9.93 -6.60
CA PHE A 96 0.23 -9.29 -5.68
C PHE A 96 1.65 -9.83 -5.83
N TYR A 97 2.63 -8.94 -5.69
CA TYR A 97 4.05 -9.21 -5.89
C TYR A 97 4.89 -8.64 -4.76
N LYS A 98 6.08 -9.21 -4.59
CA LYS A 98 7.13 -8.66 -3.74
C LYS A 98 8.42 -8.51 -4.55
N THR A 99 9.35 -7.70 -4.05
CA THR A 99 10.65 -7.53 -4.69
C THR A 99 11.51 -8.78 -4.52
N LYS A 100 12.39 -9.05 -5.49
CA LYS A 100 13.33 -10.19 -5.46
C LYS A 100 14.55 -9.92 -4.60
N ASP A 101 14.74 -8.70 -4.17
CA ASP A 101 15.93 -8.24 -3.51
C ASP A 101 16.03 -8.78 -2.08
N ASN A 102 17.03 -9.62 -1.83
CA ASN A 102 17.28 -10.20 -0.51
C ASN A 102 17.98 -9.24 0.44
N ASP A 103 18.46 -8.11 -0.05
CA ASP A 103 19.14 -7.10 0.77
C ASP A 103 18.18 -6.11 1.42
N VAL A 104 16.89 -6.20 1.10
CA VAL A 104 15.86 -5.37 1.71
C VAL A 104 15.60 -5.85 3.13
N TRP A 105 15.81 -4.97 4.09
CA TRP A 105 15.45 -5.24 5.48
C TRP A 105 14.20 -4.46 5.86
N LEU A 106 13.45 -4.98 6.83
CA LEU A 106 12.20 -4.39 7.26
C LEU A 106 12.40 -3.55 8.51
N ARG A 107 11.74 -2.40 8.52
CA ARG A 107 11.69 -1.50 9.68
C ARG A 107 10.45 -1.82 10.52
N PRO A 108 10.52 -1.61 11.85
CA PRO A 108 9.29 -1.60 12.64
C PRO A 108 8.34 -0.53 12.12
N LEU A 109 7.04 -0.84 12.09
CA LEU A 109 6.04 0.14 11.69
C LEU A 109 5.97 1.26 12.72
N PRO A 110 5.97 2.53 12.29
CA PRO A 110 5.72 3.62 13.21
C PRO A 110 4.26 3.55 13.69
N ARG A 111 4.06 3.75 14.99
CA ARG A 111 2.72 3.83 15.56
C ARG A 111 2.29 5.29 15.60
N PRO A 112 1.07 5.62 15.15
CA PRO A 112 0.58 6.97 15.29
C PRO A 112 0.44 7.32 16.78
N LYS A 113 0.77 8.56 17.12
CA LYS A 113 0.67 9.04 18.50
C LYS A 113 -0.78 9.25 18.93
N SER A 114 -1.66 9.49 17.96
CA SER A 114 -3.09 9.66 18.19
C SER A 114 -3.87 9.38 16.92
N ILE A 115 -5.17 9.08 17.07
CA ILE A 115 -6.08 8.86 15.94
C ILE A 115 -6.18 10.12 15.06
N THR A 116 -5.95 11.28 15.61
CA THR A 116 -5.99 12.55 14.89
C THR A 116 -4.97 12.59 13.75
N GLU A 117 -3.84 11.92 13.90
CA GLU A 117 -2.82 11.81 12.85
C GLU A 117 -3.33 11.07 11.61
N LEU A 118 -4.36 10.25 11.75
CA LEU A 118 -4.93 9.45 10.67
C LEU A 118 -6.02 10.18 9.88
N LYS A 119 -6.42 11.36 10.31
CA LYS A 119 -7.55 12.11 9.75
C LYS A 119 -7.16 13.22 8.77
N ARG A 120 -6.00 13.15 8.24
CA ARG A 120 -5.57 14.13 7.23
C ARG A 120 -6.22 13.92 5.90
#